data_2e048ad60e20f2096386ffabcd45948a
#
_entry.id   2e048ad60e20f2096386ffabcd45948a
#
_cell.length_a   1.000
_cell.length_b   1.000
_cell.length_c   1.000
_cell.angle_alpha   90.00
_cell.angle_beta   90.00
_cell.angle_gamma   90.00
#
_symmetry.space_group_name_H-M   'P 1'
#
loop_
_entity.id
_entity.type
_entity.pdbx_description
1 polymer ?
#
loop_
_entity_poly.entity_id
_entity_poly.type
_entity_poly.pdbx_seq_one_letter_code
_entity_poly.pdbx_strand_id
1 'polypeptide(L)'
;QKLIDLLVLVPNLPHESVPEGKHAEDNKVERQGGKMPELPADALPHWELAKKYDLIDFELGVKISGAGFPVYKGKGARLQRALISFFLDNAREAGYLEIQPPYVVNATSGYGTGQLPDKEGQMYHCNEDDLYLIPTAEVPVTNIYRDVILNEEELPIKNTAYSACFRREAGSYGKDVRGLNRLHQFDKVEIVQIQHPDK
;
A
#
# COMPACT_ATOMS: atom_id res chain seq x y z
N GLN A 1 -17.44 -22.85 -13.56
CA GLN A 1 -17.57 -21.46 -13.08
C GLN A 1 -18.00 -21.42 -11.60
N LYS A 2 -19.12 -22.02 -11.21
CA LYS A 2 -19.63 -22.00 -9.82
C LYS A 2 -18.61 -22.44 -8.76
N LEU A 3 -17.72 -23.41 -9.06
CA LEU A 3 -16.65 -23.83 -8.16
C LEU A 3 -15.59 -22.72 -7.98
N ILE A 4 -15.18 -22.08 -9.06
CA ILE A 4 -14.22 -20.96 -9.03
C ILE A 4 -14.79 -19.80 -8.22
N ASP A 5 -16.05 -19.44 -8.44
CA ASP A 5 -16.75 -18.37 -7.72
C ASP A 5 -16.81 -18.62 -6.21
N LEU A 6 -16.88 -19.90 -5.80
CA LEU A 6 -16.83 -20.28 -4.39
C LEU A 6 -15.40 -20.28 -3.83
N LEU A 7 -14.42 -20.78 -4.60
CA LEU A 7 -13.03 -20.86 -4.16
C LEU A 7 -12.40 -19.50 -3.88
N VAL A 8 -12.72 -18.47 -4.69
CA VAL A 8 -12.21 -17.10 -4.46
C VAL A 8 -12.77 -16.45 -3.19
N LEU A 9 -13.81 -17.03 -2.60
CA LEU A 9 -14.37 -16.57 -1.31
C LEU A 9 -13.72 -17.24 -0.10
N VAL A 10 -12.98 -18.34 -0.28
CA VAL A 10 -12.34 -19.07 0.81
C VAL A 10 -11.08 -18.31 1.23
N PRO A 11 -10.89 -18.03 2.53
CA PRO A 11 -9.66 -17.45 3.03
C PRO A 11 -8.46 -18.37 2.79
N ASN A 12 -7.28 -17.76 2.64
CA ASN A 12 -6.04 -18.54 2.56
C ASN A 12 -5.75 -19.25 3.88
N LEU A 13 -5.10 -20.41 3.82
CA LEU A 13 -4.69 -21.13 5.01
C LEU A 13 -3.49 -20.40 5.66
N PRO A 14 -3.55 -20.10 6.96
CA PRO A 14 -2.41 -19.52 7.66
C PRO A 14 -1.29 -20.58 7.80
N HIS A 15 -0.04 -20.11 7.86
CA HIS A 15 1.09 -20.95 8.17
C HIS A 15 1.00 -21.49 9.62
N GLU A 16 1.53 -22.67 9.90
CA GLU A 16 1.48 -23.32 11.21
C GLU A 16 2.07 -22.49 12.37
N SER A 17 2.98 -21.55 12.06
CA SER A 17 3.57 -20.63 13.05
C SER A 17 2.65 -19.50 13.48
N VAL A 18 1.52 -19.31 12.80
CA VAL A 18 0.55 -18.24 13.12
C VAL A 18 -0.26 -18.69 14.34
N PRO A 19 -0.25 -17.92 15.44
CA PRO A 19 -1.03 -18.27 16.62
C PRO A 19 -2.53 -18.16 16.35
N GLU A 20 -3.31 -19.02 16.99
CA GLU A 20 -4.76 -18.84 17.06
C GLU A 20 -5.08 -17.61 17.90
N GLY A 21 -5.94 -16.71 17.36
CA GLY A 21 -6.30 -15.48 18.05
C GLY A 21 -7.55 -14.85 17.47
N LYS A 22 -8.13 -13.91 18.22
CA LYS A 22 -9.32 -13.13 17.83
C LYS A 22 -9.06 -11.63 17.79
N HIS A 23 -8.00 -11.18 18.43
CA HIS A 23 -7.66 -9.76 18.60
C HIS A 23 -6.19 -9.51 18.30
N ALA A 24 -5.83 -8.25 18.12
CA ALA A 24 -4.45 -7.83 17.82
C ALA A 24 -3.48 -8.19 18.96
N GLU A 25 -3.96 -8.26 20.19
CA GLU A 25 -3.19 -8.63 21.39
C GLU A 25 -2.75 -10.12 21.37
N ASP A 26 -3.43 -10.95 20.59
CA ASP A 26 -3.09 -12.37 20.43
C ASP A 26 -1.91 -12.57 19.48
N ASN A 27 -1.49 -11.51 18.76
CA ASN A 27 -0.38 -11.58 17.82
C ASN A 27 0.96 -11.82 18.56
N LYS A 28 1.75 -12.77 18.04
CA LYS A 28 3.10 -13.03 18.50
C LYS A 28 4.08 -12.03 17.88
N VAL A 29 4.84 -11.33 18.72
CA VAL A 29 5.94 -10.47 18.26
C VAL A 29 7.14 -11.35 17.93
N GLU A 30 7.44 -11.55 16.65
CA GLU A 30 8.56 -12.37 16.19
C GLU A 30 9.91 -11.68 16.34
N ARG A 31 9.97 -10.34 16.19
CA ARG A 31 11.22 -9.59 16.26
C ARG A 31 10.99 -8.16 16.74
N GLN A 32 11.85 -7.73 17.64
CA GLN A 32 12.00 -6.33 18.03
C GLN A 32 13.43 -5.86 17.73
N GLY A 33 13.59 -4.60 17.31
CA GLY A 33 14.91 -4.05 17.02
C GLY A 33 14.90 -2.51 17.01
N GLY A 34 16.08 -1.93 17.04
CA GLY A 34 16.27 -0.49 17.09
C GLY A 34 16.22 0.09 18.52
N LYS A 35 16.58 1.36 18.63
CA LYS A 35 16.49 2.11 19.89
C LYS A 35 15.21 2.94 19.87
N MET A 36 14.35 2.76 20.85
CA MET A 36 13.17 3.61 21.03
C MET A 36 13.62 5.03 21.35
N PRO A 37 13.23 6.04 20.54
CA PRO A 37 13.56 7.43 20.86
C PRO A 37 12.75 7.91 22.07
N GLU A 38 13.42 8.62 22.97
CA GLU A 38 12.75 9.35 24.05
C GLU A 38 12.25 10.67 23.48
N LEU A 39 10.94 10.81 23.37
CA LEU A 39 10.32 12.06 22.95
C LEU A 39 10.12 12.97 24.17
N PRO A 40 10.30 14.29 24.04
CA PRO A 40 9.99 15.23 25.10
C PRO A 40 8.49 15.20 25.44
N ALA A 41 8.12 15.54 26.67
CA ALA A 41 6.74 15.49 27.15
C ALA A 41 5.78 16.40 26.37
N ASP A 42 6.30 17.43 25.73
CA ASP A 42 5.59 18.40 24.88
C ASP A 42 5.71 18.10 23.38
N ALA A 43 6.12 16.88 23.01
CA ALA A 43 6.22 16.47 21.61
C ALA A 43 4.88 16.61 20.89
N LEU A 44 4.88 17.35 19.79
CA LEU A 44 3.68 17.59 19.00
C LEU A 44 3.41 16.41 18.06
N PRO A 45 2.14 16.01 17.88
CA PRO A 45 1.78 15.01 16.89
C PRO A 45 2.00 15.55 15.46
N HIS A 46 2.14 14.63 14.50
CA HIS A 46 2.50 14.98 13.12
C HIS A 46 1.55 15.99 12.45
N TRP A 47 0.25 15.96 12.73
CA TRP A 47 -0.71 16.92 12.17
C TRP A 47 -0.51 18.34 12.70
N GLU A 48 -0.05 18.51 13.94
CA GLU A 48 0.31 19.81 14.48
C GLU A 48 1.64 20.32 13.93
N LEU A 49 2.63 19.42 13.76
CA LEU A 49 3.88 19.74 13.10
C LEU A 49 3.65 20.15 11.64
N ALA A 50 2.78 19.42 10.91
CA ALA A 50 2.40 19.75 9.55
C ALA A 50 1.80 21.15 9.43
N LYS A 51 0.93 21.52 10.38
CA LYS A 51 0.34 22.86 10.46
C LYS A 51 1.38 23.92 10.86
N LYS A 52 2.18 23.66 11.90
CA LYS A 52 3.21 24.58 12.42
C LYS A 52 4.21 24.98 11.35
N TYR A 53 4.60 24.06 10.48
CA TYR A 53 5.61 24.28 9.43
C TYR A 53 4.99 24.48 8.03
N ASP A 54 3.66 24.58 7.92
CA ASP A 54 2.90 24.71 6.66
C ASP A 54 3.31 23.68 5.60
N LEU A 55 3.37 22.41 6.00
CA LEU A 55 3.81 21.31 5.15
C LEU A 55 2.64 20.62 4.43
N ILE A 56 1.51 20.48 5.12
CA ILE A 56 0.33 19.75 4.66
C ILE A 56 -0.92 20.53 5.06
N ASP A 57 -1.82 20.70 4.10
CA ASP A 57 -3.10 21.36 4.29
C ASP A 57 -4.25 20.34 4.15
N PHE A 58 -4.77 19.91 5.27
CA PHE A 58 -5.87 18.95 5.32
C PHE A 58 -7.22 19.59 4.96
N GLU A 59 -7.42 20.87 5.32
CA GLU A 59 -8.67 21.59 5.05
C GLU A 59 -8.83 21.86 3.55
N LEU A 60 -7.74 22.21 2.88
CA LEU A 60 -7.73 22.38 1.42
C LEU A 60 -8.01 21.04 0.72
N GLY A 61 -7.50 19.93 1.24
CA GLY A 61 -7.80 18.59 0.75
C GLY A 61 -9.29 18.25 0.86
N VAL A 62 -9.91 18.57 1.99
CA VAL A 62 -11.36 18.42 2.19
C VAL A 62 -12.15 19.26 1.18
N LYS A 63 -11.72 20.47 0.92
CA LYS A 63 -12.37 21.37 -0.08
C LYS A 63 -12.31 20.80 -1.49
N ILE A 64 -11.21 20.16 -1.87
CA ILE A 64 -10.99 19.65 -3.23
C ILE A 64 -11.66 18.30 -3.46
N SER A 65 -11.49 17.36 -2.53
CA SER A 65 -11.86 15.95 -2.75
C SER A 65 -12.61 15.31 -1.58
N GLY A 66 -12.52 15.89 -0.38
CA GLY A 66 -13.09 15.31 0.83
C GLY A 66 -12.02 14.92 1.87
N ALA A 67 -12.47 14.39 3.00
CA ALA A 67 -11.58 13.92 4.05
C ALA A 67 -10.68 12.78 3.54
N GLY A 68 -9.45 12.71 4.03
CA GLY A 68 -8.50 11.66 3.63
C GLY A 68 -7.71 11.95 2.35
N PHE A 69 -7.81 13.17 1.79
CA PHE A 69 -7.03 13.64 0.63
C PHE A 69 -6.19 14.86 1.03
N PRO A 70 -5.00 14.69 1.63
CA PRO A 70 -4.17 15.80 2.06
C PRO A 70 -3.54 16.54 0.88
N VAL A 71 -3.33 17.86 1.03
CA VAL A 71 -2.58 18.67 0.08
C VAL A 71 -1.20 18.98 0.65
N TYR A 72 -0.16 18.43 0.06
CA TYR A 72 1.22 18.73 0.42
C TYR A 72 1.64 20.06 -0.19
N LYS A 73 2.28 20.94 0.61
CA LYS A 73 2.65 22.29 0.20
C LYS A 73 4.14 22.56 0.38
N GLY A 74 4.71 23.35 -0.50
CA GLY A 74 6.04 23.90 -0.36
C GLY A 74 7.11 22.89 0.06
N LYS A 75 7.63 23.01 1.26
CA LYS A 75 8.63 22.09 1.82
C LYS A 75 8.07 20.69 2.05
N GLY A 76 6.78 20.54 2.37
CA GLY A 76 6.12 19.25 2.53
C GLY A 76 6.08 18.46 1.22
N ALA A 77 5.63 19.08 0.13
CA ALA A 77 5.64 18.45 -1.20
C ALA A 77 7.07 18.09 -1.66
N ARG A 78 8.03 18.95 -1.33
CA ARG A 78 9.44 18.69 -1.64
C ARG A 78 10.01 17.52 -0.84
N LEU A 79 9.66 17.42 0.45
CA LEU A 79 10.06 16.30 1.33
C LEU A 79 9.48 14.98 0.83
N GLN A 80 8.18 14.94 0.50
CA GLN A 80 7.53 13.76 -0.05
C GLN A 80 8.23 13.25 -1.31
N ARG A 81 8.50 14.14 -2.27
CA ARG A 81 9.24 13.78 -3.49
C ARG A 81 10.66 13.28 -3.19
N ALA A 82 11.36 13.90 -2.23
CA ALA A 82 12.68 13.47 -1.82
C ALA A 82 12.67 12.06 -1.19
N LEU A 83 11.66 11.74 -0.38
CA LEU A 83 11.48 10.39 0.19
C LEU A 83 11.19 9.35 -0.89
N ILE A 84 10.33 9.67 -1.87
CA ILE A 84 10.07 8.78 -2.99
C ILE A 84 11.36 8.47 -3.75
N SER A 85 12.14 9.49 -4.10
CA SER A 85 13.43 9.31 -4.79
C SER A 85 14.40 8.49 -3.95
N PHE A 86 14.49 8.77 -2.65
CA PHE A 86 15.36 8.03 -1.72
C PHE A 86 15.00 6.54 -1.66
N PHE A 87 13.73 6.19 -1.58
CA PHE A 87 13.31 4.78 -1.54
C PHE A 87 13.54 4.07 -2.88
N LEU A 88 13.29 4.73 -4.00
CA LEU A 88 13.58 4.17 -5.33
C LEU A 88 15.09 3.95 -5.54
N ASP A 89 15.92 4.91 -5.16
CA ASP A 89 17.37 4.78 -5.26
C ASP A 89 17.90 3.63 -4.38
N ASN A 90 17.42 3.50 -3.15
CA ASN A 90 17.78 2.38 -2.28
C ASN A 90 17.36 1.02 -2.86
N ALA A 91 16.15 0.93 -3.42
CA ALA A 91 15.68 -0.29 -4.05
C ALA A 91 16.55 -0.66 -5.28
N ARG A 92 16.89 0.32 -6.12
CA ARG A 92 17.77 0.14 -7.27
C ARG A 92 19.18 -0.33 -6.84
N GLU A 93 19.76 0.25 -5.80
CA GLU A 93 21.04 -0.17 -5.23
C GLU A 93 20.99 -1.59 -4.68
N ALA A 94 19.83 -2.03 -4.17
CA ALA A 94 19.59 -3.41 -3.75
C ALA A 94 19.28 -4.38 -4.92
N GLY A 95 19.40 -3.90 -6.17
CA GLY A 95 19.25 -4.72 -7.39
C GLY A 95 17.81 -4.90 -7.86
N TYR A 96 16.89 -4.01 -7.47
CA TYR A 96 15.53 -4.00 -8.00
C TYR A 96 15.45 -3.20 -9.29
N LEU A 97 14.75 -3.74 -10.28
CA LEU A 97 14.38 -3.04 -11.50
C LEU A 97 13.22 -2.10 -11.23
N GLU A 98 13.40 -0.81 -11.50
CA GLU A 98 12.33 0.17 -11.38
C GLU A 98 11.33 0.02 -12.53
N ILE A 99 10.04 -0.05 -12.19
CA ILE A 99 8.92 -0.13 -13.12
C ILE A 99 7.94 0.99 -12.80
N GLN A 100 7.44 1.66 -13.83
CA GLN A 100 6.34 2.61 -13.69
C GLN A 100 5.06 1.99 -14.27
N PRO A 101 4.17 1.41 -13.44
CA PRO A 101 2.96 0.76 -13.88
C PRO A 101 1.81 1.77 -14.07
N PRO A 102 0.73 1.37 -14.77
CA PRO A 102 -0.52 2.13 -14.76
C PRO A 102 -1.16 2.16 -13.37
N TYR A 103 -1.86 3.25 -13.04
CA TYR A 103 -2.56 3.41 -11.76
C TYR A 103 -4.01 2.93 -11.79
N VAL A 104 -4.47 2.47 -12.95
CA VAL A 104 -5.75 1.80 -13.15
C VAL A 104 -5.52 0.41 -13.72
N VAL A 105 -6.31 -0.56 -13.25
CA VAL A 105 -6.19 -1.96 -13.65
C VAL A 105 -7.55 -2.55 -13.95
N ASN A 106 -7.59 -3.59 -14.78
CA ASN A 106 -8.80 -4.36 -15.03
C ASN A 106 -9.11 -5.34 -13.88
N ALA A 107 -10.33 -5.86 -13.86
CA ALA A 107 -10.79 -6.81 -12.84
C ALA A 107 -9.88 -8.05 -12.73
N THR A 108 -9.38 -8.57 -13.86
CA THR A 108 -8.51 -9.75 -13.86
C THR A 108 -7.24 -9.53 -13.06
N SER A 109 -6.65 -8.34 -13.14
CA SER A 109 -5.49 -7.97 -12.32
C SER A 109 -5.84 -7.86 -10.83
N GLY A 110 -7.02 -7.35 -10.50
CA GLY A 110 -7.54 -7.32 -9.13
C GLY A 110 -7.72 -8.71 -8.53
N TYR A 111 -8.21 -9.65 -9.31
CA TYR A 111 -8.32 -11.07 -8.91
C TYR A 111 -6.94 -11.74 -8.78
N GLY A 112 -5.98 -11.38 -9.63
CA GLY A 112 -4.63 -11.96 -9.64
C GLY A 112 -3.84 -11.72 -8.35
N THR A 113 -4.17 -10.67 -7.59
CA THR A 113 -3.54 -10.32 -6.31
C THR A 113 -4.51 -10.35 -5.12
N GLY A 114 -5.72 -10.87 -5.29
CA GLY A 114 -6.69 -11.04 -4.22
C GLY A 114 -7.35 -9.75 -3.74
N GLN A 115 -7.27 -8.66 -4.49
CA GLN A 115 -8.01 -7.42 -4.21
C GLN A 115 -9.49 -7.56 -4.56
N LEU A 116 -9.80 -8.42 -5.51
CA LEU A 116 -11.15 -8.82 -5.86
C LEU A 116 -11.37 -10.30 -5.50
N PRO A 117 -12.59 -10.69 -5.11
CA PRO A 117 -13.76 -9.84 -4.93
C PRO A 117 -13.61 -8.90 -3.73
N ASP A 118 -13.95 -7.64 -3.91
CA ASP A 118 -13.82 -6.59 -2.89
C ASP A 118 -14.92 -6.73 -1.82
N LYS A 119 -14.69 -7.60 -0.84
CA LYS A 119 -15.65 -7.91 0.23
C LYS A 119 -15.86 -6.74 1.20
N GLU A 120 -14.88 -5.86 1.30
CA GLU A 120 -14.86 -4.76 2.27
C GLU A 120 -15.16 -3.39 1.63
N GLY A 121 -15.32 -3.33 0.31
CA GLY A 121 -15.59 -2.10 -0.41
C GLY A 121 -14.40 -1.12 -0.40
N GLN A 122 -13.17 -1.63 -0.48
CA GLN A 122 -11.94 -0.83 -0.38
C GLN A 122 -11.49 -0.24 -1.71
N MET A 123 -11.90 -0.83 -2.83
CA MET A 123 -11.47 -0.42 -4.16
C MET A 123 -12.30 0.75 -4.70
N TYR A 124 -11.62 1.73 -5.30
CA TYR A 124 -12.27 2.70 -6.17
C TYR A 124 -12.49 2.10 -7.55
N HIS A 125 -13.72 2.11 -8.03
CA HIS A 125 -14.12 1.58 -9.33
C HIS A 125 -14.59 2.67 -10.28
N CYS A 126 -14.00 2.71 -11.48
CA CYS A 126 -14.42 3.56 -12.59
C CYS A 126 -15.46 2.78 -13.40
N ASN A 127 -16.74 3.02 -13.12
CA ASN A 127 -17.84 2.19 -13.61
C ASN A 127 -17.98 2.19 -15.15
N GLU A 128 -17.71 3.31 -15.82
CA GLU A 128 -17.88 3.45 -17.26
C GLU A 128 -16.85 2.62 -18.04
N ASP A 129 -15.62 2.54 -17.53
CA ASP A 129 -14.51 1.84 -18.19
C ASP A 129 -14.26 0.44 -17.62
N ASP A 130 -14.95 0.06 -16.56
CA ASP A 130 -14.71 -1.16 -15.76
C ASP A 130 -13.26 -1.32 -15.31
N LEU A 131 -12.68 -0.21 -14.82
CA LEU A 131 -11.32 -0.15 -14.31
C LEU A 131 -11.31 0.19 -12.82
N TYR A 132 -10.28 -0.24 -12.13
CA TYR A 132 -10.07 -0.03 -10.70
C TYR A 132 -8.83 0.81 -10.45
N LEU A 133 -8.93 1.84 -9.60
CA LEU A 133 -7.75 2.54 -9.09
C LEU A 133 -6.96 1.62 -8.17
N ILE A 134 -5.66 1.54 -8.36
CA ILE A 134 -4.81 0.62 -7.58
C ILE A 134 -4.70 1.03 -6.11
N PRO A 135 -4.83 0.09 -5.16
CA PRO A 135 -4.57 0.33 -3.74
C PRO A 135 -3.09 0.19 -3.39
N THR A 136 -2.29 -0.31 -4.30
CA THR A 136 -0.86 -0.59 -4.20
C THR A 136 -0.27 -0.92 -5.57
N ALA A 137 0.97 -0.55 -5.84
CA ALA A 137 1.68 -0.94 -7.06
C ALA A 137 1.91 -2.47 -7.15
N GLU A 138 1.76 -3.21 -6.06
CA GLU A 138 1.78 -4.68 -6.06
C GLU A 138 0.85 -5.26 -7.11
N VAL A 139 -0.37 -4.70 -7.24
CA VAL A 139 -1.38 -5.20 -8.18
C VAL A 139 -0.86 -5.20 -9.61
N PRO A 140 -0.50 -4.07 -10.24
CA PRO A 140 -0.01 -4.09 -11.61
C PRO A 140 1.35 -4.78 -11.75
N VAL A 141 2.28 -4.62 -10.81
CA VAL A 141 3.63 -5.18 -10.93
C VAL A 141 3.63 -6.70 -10.85
N THR A 142 2.87 -7.29 -9.93
CA THR A 142 2.74 -8.76 -9.84
C THR A 142 2.04 -9.32 -11.09
N ASN A 143 1.04 -8.63 -11.61
CA ASN A 143 0.31 -9.07 -12.80
C ASN A 143 1.12 -8.98 -14.12
N ILE A 144 2.29 -8.37 -14.14
CA ILE A 144 3.23 -8.47 -15.28
C ILE A 144 3.57 -9.94 -15.54
N TYR A 145 3.63 -10.75 -14.49
CA TYR A 145 4.01 -12.16 -14.56
C TYR A 145 2.82 -13.11 -14.49
N ARG A 146 1.58 -12.59 -14.56
CA ARG A 146 0.38 -13.43 -14.63
C ARG A 146 0.38 -14.21 -15.95
N ASP A 147 0.08 -15.51 -15.87
CA ASP A 147 0.05 -16.45 -17.01
C ASP A 147 1.41 -16.59 -17.73
N VAL A 148 2.50 -16.26 -17.04
CA VAL A 148 3.89 -16.43 -17.53
C VAL A 148 4.53 -17.61 -16.81
N ILE A 149 5.19 -18.48 -17.58
CA ILE A 149 6.06 -19.53 -17.04
C ILE A 149 7.49 -18.99 -17.07
N LEU A 150 8.06 -18.81 -15.89
CA LEU A 150 9.43 -18.33 -15.71
C LEU A 150 10.41 -19.50 -15.68
N ASN A 151 11.59 -19.31 -16.27
CA ASN A 151 12.69 -20.26 -16.11
C ASN A 151 13.36 -20.03 -14.74
N GLU A 152 13.92 -21.09 -14.15
CA GLU A 152 14.60 -20.99 -12.86
C GLU A 152 15.77 -19.99 -12.88
N GLU A 153 16.45 -19.88 -14.01
CA GLU A 153 17.59 -18.99 -14.21
C GLU A 153 17.20 -17.50 -14.19
N GLU A 154 15.92 -17.19 -14.40
CA GLU A 154 15.40 -15.81 -14.33
C GLU A 154 15.16 -15.35 -12.88
N LEU A 155 15.20 -16.27 -11.91
CA LEU A 155 14.92 -15.99 -10.50
C LEU A 155 16.18 -15.64 -9.70
N PRO A 156 16.12 -14.72 -8.75
CA PRO A 156 14.93 -13.97 -8.35
C PRO A 156 14.65 -12.79 -9.28
N ILE A 157 13.37 -12.56 -9.60
CA ILE A 157 12.94 -11.32 -10.23
C ILE A 157 12.64 -10.30 -9.14
N LYS A 158 13.25 -9.12 -9.24
CA LYS A 158 13.10 -8.04 -8.26
C LYS A 158 12.63 -6.77 -8.94
N ASN A 159 11.45 -6.29 -8.60
CA ASN A 159 10.89 -5.07 -9.15
C ASN A 159 10.59 -4.07 -8.03
N THR A 160 10.78 -2.78 -8.32
CA THR A 160 10.31 -1.68 -7.47
C THR A 160 9.44 -0.73 -8.27
N ALA A 161 8.43 -0.16 -7.65
CA ALA A 161 7.57 0.81 -8.30
C ALA A 161 7.07 1.87 -7.31
N TYR A 162 7.04 3.12 -7.78
CA TYR A 162 6.32 4.18 -7.12
C TYR A 162 4.91 4.31 -7.70
N SER A 163 3.93 4.51 -6.85
CA SER A 163 2.58 4.89 -7.28
C SER A 163 1.84 5.72 -6.24
N ALA A 164 0.90 6.55 -6.70
CA ALA A 164 -0.22 6.92 -5.88
C ALA A 164 -1.09 5.69 -5.65
N CYS A 165 -1.58 5.52 -4.43
CA CYS A 165 -2.43 4.42 -4.01
C CYS A 165 -3.77 4.96 -3.53
N PHE A 166 -4.85 4.23 -3.83
CA PHE A 166 -6.21 4.67 -3.55
C PHE A 166 -6.97 3.61 -2.77
N ARG A 167 -7.48 3.99 -1.58
CA ARG A 167 -8.28 3.10 -0.73
C ARG A 167 -9.50 3.83 -0.22
N ARG A 168 -10.65 3.19 -0.25
CA ARG A 168 -11.90 3.81 0.26
C ARG A 168 -11.91 3.91 1.77
N GLU A 169 -11.04 3.19 2.47
CA GLU A 169 -10.94 3.16 3.94
C GLU A 169 -12.30 2.93 4.61
N ALA A 170 -13.14 2.10 3.98
CA ALA A 170 -14.49 1.81 4.45
C ALA A 170 -14.45 1.25 5.88
N GLY A 171 -15.26 1.82 6.77
CA GLY A 171 -15.33 1.40 8.18
C GLY A 171 -14.29 2.05 9.10
N SER A 172 -13.46 2.99 8.63
CA SER A 172 -12.50 3.71 9.46
C SER A 172 -13.12 4.96 10.09
N TYR A 173 -12.98 5.13 11.41
CA TYR A 173 -13.60 6.22 12.18
C TYR A 173 -12.68 6.80 13.25
N GLY A 174 -12.97 8.04 13.68
CA GLY A 174 -12.45 8.64 14.90
C GLY A 174 -10.96 8.98 14.85
N LYS A 175 -10.19 8.52 15.84
CA LYS A 175 -8.78 8.89 16.00
C LYS A 175 -7.89 8.34 14.86
N ASP A 176 -8.30 7.23 14.27
CA ASP A 176 -7.51 6.53 13.23
C ASP A 176 -7.45 7.29 11.91
N VAL A 177 -8.40 8.20 11.66
CA VAL A 177 -8.47 9.04 10.44
C VAL A 177 -7.82 10.41 10.61
N ARG A 178 -7.21 10.72 11.77
CA ARG A 178 -6.59 12.02 12.01
C ARG A 178 -5.18 12.09 11.39
N GLY A 179 -4.92 13.18 10.67
CA GLY A 179 -3.61 13.43 10.05
C GLY A 179 -3.33 12.49 8.89
N LEU A 180 -2.19 11.80 8.90
CA LEU A 180 -1.72 10.89 7.85
C LEU A 180 -1.95 9.40 8.15
N ASN A 181 -2.66 9.06 9.22
CA ASN A 181 -2.78 7.66 9.65
C ASN A 181 -3.59 6.80 8.67
N ARG A 182 -4.69 7.35 8.14
CA ARG A 182 -5.58 6.69 7.19
C ARG A 182 -5.97 7.69 6.09
N LEU A 183 -5.58 7.41 4.87
CA LEU A 183 -5.80 8.28 3.72
C LEU A 183 -6.47 7.52 2.59
N HIS A 184 -7.37 8.22 1.89
CA HIS A 184 -7.97 7.72 0.65
C HIS A 184 -6.99 7.74 -0.51
N GLN A 185 -6.02 8.66 -0.48
CA GLN A 185 -4.91 8.72 -1.42
C GLN A 185 -3.60 8.94 -0.67
N PHE A 186 -2.60 8.13 -0.98
CA PHE A 186 -1.26 8.23 -0.43
C PHE A 186 -0.23 7.71 -1.44
N ASP A 187 1.04 8.03 -1.20
CA ASP A 187 2.15 7.57 -2.05
C ASP A 187 2.84 6.37 -1.43
N LYS A 188 3.24 5.41 -2.26
CA LYS A 188 3.94 4.21 -1.83
C LYS A 188 5.03 3.83 -2.84
N VAL A 189 6.22 3.53 -2.33
CA VAL A 189 7.24 2.79 -3.06
C VAL A 189 7.13 1.34 -2.65
N GLU A 190 6.84 0.49 -3.61
CA GLU A 190 6.63 -0.95 -3.44
C GLU A 190 7.82 -1.73 -3.94
N ILE A 191 8.13 -2.85 -3.30
CA ILE A 191 9.04 -3.87 -3.84
C ILE A 191 8.28 -5.17 -4.03
N VAL A 192 8.47 -5.80 -5.19
CA VAL A 192 7.90 -7.10 -5.52
C VAL A 192 9.03 -8.03 -5.92
N GLN A 193 9.10 -9.17 -5.26
CA GLN A 193 10.10 -10.18 -5.55
C GLN A 193 9.42 -11.50 -5.86
N ILE A 194 9.77 -12.11 -7.02
CA ILE A 194 9.40 -13.47 -7.37
C ILE A 194 10.61 -14.34 -7.11
N GLN A 195 10.48 -15.28 -6.21
CA GLN A 195 11.58 -16.09 -5.70
C GLN A 195 11.32 -17.58 -5.92
N HIS A 196 12.39 -18.37 -6.00
CA HIS A 196 12.27 -19.81 -5.95
C HIS A 196 11.69 -20.25 -4.58
N PRO A 197 10.75 -21.22 -4.55
CA PRO A 197 10.10 -21.63 -3.29
C PRO A 197 11.06 -22.08 -2.17
N ASP A 198 12.23 -22.61 -2.54
CA ASP A 198 13.22 -23.14 -1.59
C ASP A 198 14.27 -22.09 -1.14
N LYS A 199 14.10 -20.79 -1.49
CA LYS A 199 15.11 -19.75 -1.18
C LYS A 199 14.55 -18.56 -0.43
#